data_80a24e039a7ac42576d40eb409154655
#
_entry.id   80a24e039a7ac42576d40eb409154655
#
_cell.length_a   1.000
_cell.length_b   1.000
_cell.length_c   1.000
_cell.angle_alpha   90.00
_cell.angle_beta   90.00
_cell.angle_gamma   90.00
#
_symmetry.space_group_name_H-M   'P 1'
#
loop_
_entity.id
_entity.type
_entity.pdbx_description
1 polymer ?
#
loop_
_entity_poly.entity_id
_entity_poly.type
_entity_poly.pdbx_seq_one_letter_code
_entity_poly.pdbx_strand_id
1 'polypeptide(L)'
;MLPLQAASYEASTTRTPSGLRHDNMFDGSFEPTALHFPNMKAHYLTADVFTDQRFGGNQLAVFPDAREIASDLMPRIAKEFNYSETTFVLPADDPSHTARVRIFTPGGELQFAGHPTVGTAHVLAATGIVPLNGSETRIVFEEGVGPVPVTIRAQNGTPDFAQLSVAKLPEVGPPPPSNEQLAAMLSLSPNDLVGGSMMPESVSCGTPFLFVPVRDRKVLARSRVKQDLFEAALRGYVTDMVFLFAMDPEHKDHHVRARMYAPMINVPEDPATGSACVALGGYLANRDPRTDGTLRWIVEQGFEMGRPSILEVEVDKKNGKTIAARVGGKTVVVCEGDMEL
;
A
#
# COMPACT_ATOMS: atom_id res chain seq x y z
N MET A 1 37.78 -9.64 -33.43
CA MET A 1 37.51 -9.63 -34.86
C MET A 1 37.27 -11.06 -35.30
N LEU A 2 36.01 -11.43 -35.49
CA LEU A 2 35.55 -12.60 -36.26
C LEU A 2 34.12 -12.27 -36.69
N PRO A 3 33.72 -12.48 -37.95
CA PRO A 3 32.50 -11.95 -38.54
C PRO A 3 31.29 -12.86 -38.33
N LEU A 4 30.13 -12.21 -38.19
CA LEU A 4 28.81 -12.84 -38.25
C LEU A 4 28.53 -13.43 -39.64
N GLN A 5 28.19 -14.71 -39.72
CA GLN A 5 27.58 -15.34 -40.88
C GLN A 5 26.06 -15.19 -40.84
N ALA A 6 25.52 -14.60 -41.88
CA ALA A 6 24.10 -14.56 -42.19
C ALA A 6 23.67 -15.89 -42.82
N ALA A 7 22.65 -16.53 -42.26
CA ALA A 7 22.00 -17.70 -42.89
C ALA A 7 20.80 -17.20 -43.70
N SER A 8 20.89 -17.39 -45.01
CA SER A 8 19.82 -17.22 -46.00
C SER A 8 18.85 -18.41 -45.94
N TYR A 9 17.57 -18.15 -45.80
CA TYR A 9 16.52 -19.18 -45.92
C TYR A 9 15.92 -19.09 -47.34
N GLU A 10 16.14 -20.13 -48.14
CA GLU A 10 15.53 -20.30 -49.46
C GLU A 10 14.08 -20.75 -49.36
N ALA A 11 13.21 -20.09 -50.13
CA ALA A 11 11.80 -20.41 -50.24
C ALA A 11 11.62 -21.61 -51.22
N SER A 12 11.10 -22.70 -50.69
CA SER A 12 10.66 -23.86 -51.53
C SER A 12 9.20 -23.66 -51.95
N THR A 13 9.00 -23.53 -53.25
CA THR A 13 7.70 -23.55 -53.92
C THR A 13 7.20 -24.98 -54.10
N THR A 14 6.06 -25.34 -53.53
CA THR A 14 5.33 -26.55 -53.88
C THR A 14 3.89 -26.23 -54.25
N ARG A 15 3.48 -26.86 -55.37
CA ARG A 15 2.26 -26.74 -56.14
C ARG A 15 0.99 -26.99 -55.31
N THR A 16 -0.04 -26.17 -55.55
CA THR A 16 -1.45 -26.36 -55.18
C THR A 16 -2.13 -27.47 -55.99
N PRO A 17 -2.98 -28.33 -55.39
CA PRO A 17 -4.05 -29.00 -56.09
C PRO A 17 -5.35 -28.19 -56.00
N SER A 18 -5.96 -28.04 -57.17
CA SER A 18 -7.26 -27.41 -57.39
C SER A 18 -8.42 -28.24 -56.81
N GLY A 19 -9.41 -27.54 -56.25
CA GLY A 19 -10.78 -28.00 -56.19
C GLY A 19 -11.35 -28.31 -54.83
N LEU A 20 -11.73 -27.33 -54.05
CA LEU A 20 -12.83 -27.41 -53.08
C LEU A 20 -13.58 -26.09 -53.13
N ARG A 21 -14.87 -26.17 -53.49
CA ARG A 21 -15.80 -25.03 -53.43
C ARG A 21 -15.99 -24.63 -52.00
N HIS A 22 -15.63 -23.41 -51.63
CA HIS A 22 -16.02 -22.78 -50.39
C HIS A 22 -17.44 -22.20 -50.57
N ASP A 23 -18.44 -22.89 -50.02
CA ASP A 23 -19.73 -22.29 -49.74
C ASP A 23 -19.50 -21.15 -48.75
N ASN A 24 -19.80 -19.92 -49.19
CA ASN A 24 -19.87 -18.72 -48.33
C ASN A 24 -21.03 -18.87 -47.36
N MET A 25 -20.77 -19.33 -46.14
CA MET A 25 -21.68 -19.26 -45.00
C MET A 25 -21.10 -18.33 -43.94
N PHE A 26 -20.95 -17.08 -44.23
CA PHE A 26 -20.83 -15.98 -43.23
C PHE A 26 -21.19 -14.66 -43.91
N ASP A 27 -22.48 -14.54 -44.32
CA ASP A 27 -23.10 -13.24 -44.51
C ASP A 27 -23.91 -12.93 -43.22
N GLY A 28 -23.16 -12.67 -42.18
CA GLY A 28 -23.66 -12.05 -40.97
C GLY A 28 -22.94 -10.71 -40.87
N SER A 29 -23.53 -9.66 -41.42
CA SER A 29 -23.15 -8.29 -41.11
C SER A 29 -23.19 -8.10 -39.60
N PHE A 30 -22.02 -8.25 -38.96
CA PHE A 30 -21.82 -7.83 -37.59
C PHE A 30 -21.88 -6.30 -37.61
N GLU A 31 -23.09 -5.72 -37.52
CA GLU A 31 -23.20 -4.34 -37.12
C GLU A 31 -22.66 -4.29 -35.68
N PRO A 32 -21.56 -3.57 -35.42
CA PRO A 32 -21.16 -3.33 -34.04
C PRO A 32 -22.30 -2.51 -33.42
N THR A 33 -23.14 -3.15 -32.62
CA THR A 33 -24.01 -2.44 -31.71
C THR A 33 -23.09 -1.55 -30.90
N ALA A 34 -23.06 -0.26 -31.24
CA ALA A 34 -22.38 0.74 -30.44
C ALA A 34 -22.99 0.63 -29.03
N LEU A 35 -22.22 0.07 -28.12
CA LEU A 35 -22.56 0.09 -26.72
C LEU A 35 -22.71 1.57 -26.37
N HIS A 36 -23.95 2.03 -26.28
CA HIS A 36 -24.27 3.39 -25.86
C HIS A 36 -24.03 3.41 -24.33
N PHE A 37 -22.77 3.59 -23.95
CA PHE A 37 -22.46 3.95 -22.58
C PHE A 37 -23.03 5.34 -22.36
N PRO A 38 -23.82 5.58 -21.31
CA PRO A 38 -24.12 6.94 -20.91
C PRO A 38 -22.77 7.65 -20.76
N ASN A 39 -22.62 8.84 -21.35
CA ASN A 39 -21.39 9.66 -21.32
C ASN A 39 -21.12 10.16 -19.89
N MET A 40 -20.96 9.24 -18.94
CA MET A 40 -20.61 9.57 -17.58
C MET A 40 -19.10 9.59 -17.46
N LYS A 41 -18.56 10.72 -17.01
CA LYS A 41 -17.13 10.88 -16.73
C LYS A 41 -16.92 11.01 -15.24
N ALA A 42 -15.98 10.27 -14.73
CA ALA A 42 -15.54 10.39 -13.34
C ALA A 42 -14.13 10.98 -13.29
N HIS A 43 -14.01 12.12 -12.65
CA HIS A 43 -12.73 12.77 -12.41
C HIS A 43 -11.92 11.99 -11.39
N TYR A 44 -10.61 11.80 -11.64
CA TYR A 44 -9.71 11.14 -10.72
C TYR A 44 -8.35 11.84 -10.66
N LEU A 45 -7.66 11.65 -9.54
CA LEU A 45 -6.25 12.01 -9.40
C LEU A 45 -5.48 10.74 -9.04
N THR A 46 -4.20 10.70 -9.46
CA THR A 46 -3.27 9.72 -8.91
C THR A 46 -2.24 10.42 -8.05
N ALA A 47 -1.83 9.76 -6.98
CA ALA A 47 -0.84 10.29 -6.05
C ALA A 47 0.15 9.20 -5.64
N ASP A 48 1.36 9.63 -5.31
CA ASP A 48 2.35 8.81 -4.63
C ASP A 48 2.38 9.22 -3.16
N VAL A 49 2.07 8.27 -2.29
CA VAL A 49 1.87 8.50 -0.84
C VAL A 49 3.11 8.06 -0.06
N PHE A 50 3.42 8.78 1.02
CA PHE A 50 4.63 8.63 1.83
C PHE A 50 5.92 8.99 1.10
N THR A 51 5.84 9.98 0.23
CA THR A 51 7.00 10.54 -0.48
C THR A 51 6.75 12.00 -0.84
N ASP A 52 7.82 12.75 -1.04
CA ASP A 52 7.77 14.11 -1.62
C ASP A 52 8.29 14.14 -3.08
N GLN A 53 8.53 12.95 -3.66
CA GLN A 53 9.03 12.81 -5.03
C GLN A 53 8.09 11.93 -5.85
N ARG A 54 7.70 12.40 -7.04
CA ARG A 54 6.95 11.57 -7.99
C ARG A 54 7.71 10.31 -8.32
N PHE A 55 6.96 9.21 -8.48
CA PHE A 55 7.48 7.88 -8.79
C PHE A 55 8.18 7.17 -7.62
N GLY A 56 8.15 7.77 -6.41
CA GLY A 56 8.42 7.12 -5.14
C GLY A 56 7.11 6.68 -4.45
N GLY A 57 7.16 6.37 -3.16
CA GLY A 57 5.98 6.13 -2.34
C GLY A 57 5.07 4.97 -2.79
N ASN A 58 3.88 4.93 -2.24
CA ASN A 58 2.83 3.98 -2.62
C ASN A 58 1.79 4.65 -3.52
N GLN A 59 1.45 4.02 -4.63
CA GLN A 59 0.53 4.54 -5.64
C GLN A 59 -0.91 4.49 -5.13
N LEU A 60 -1.64 5.57 -5.39
CA LEU A 60 -3.05 5.69 -5.05
C LEU A 60 -3.81 6.37 -6.19
N ALA A 61 -4.96 5.82 -6.57
CA ALA A 61 -5.96 6.53 -7.36
C ALA A 61 -7.07 7.03 -6.43
N VAL A 62 -7.46 8.29 -6.60
CA VAL A 62 -8.49 8.95 -5.78
C VAL A 62 -9.58 9.49 -6.70
N PHE A 63 -10.82 9.07 -6.48
CA PHE A 63 -12.01 9.67 -7.05
C PHE A 63 -12.59 10.64 -6.01
N PRO A 64 -12.32 11.95 -6.12
CA PRO A 64 -12.64 12.90 -5.04
C PRO A 64 -14.13 13.21 -4.93
N ASP A 65 -14.91 12.83 -5.93
CA ASP A 65 -16.38 12.85 -5.94
C ASP A 65 -16.91 11.61 -6.66
N ALA A 66 -17.28 10.61 -5.88
CA ALA A 66 -17.75 9.32 -6.39
C ALA A 66 -19.27 9.13 -6.28
N ARG A 67 -20.06 10.23 -6.08
CA ARG A 67 -21.52 10.15 -5.89
C ARG A 67 -22.25 9.50 -7.06
N GLU A 68 -21.79 9.74 -8.27
CA GLU A 68 -22.39 9.22 -9.50
C GLU A 68 -21.83 7.83 -9.88
N ILE A 69 -20.78 7.35 -9.20
CA ILE A 69 -20.16 6.05 -9.51
C ILE A 69 -20.97 4.94 -8.85
N ALA A 70 -21.57 4.06 -9.65
CA ALA A 70 -22.29 2.90 -9.12
C ALA A 70 -21.37 1.98 -8.30
N SER A 71 -21.85 1.47 -7.17
CA SER A 71 -21.03 0.70 -6.23
C SER A 71 -20.44 -0.59 -6.84
N ASP A 72 -21.08 -1.18 -7.83
CA ASP A 72 -20.60 -2.36 -8.55
C ASP A 72 -19.50 -2.05 -9.59
N LEU A 73 -19.34 -0.77 -9.98
CA LEU A 73 -18.25 -0.30 -10.83
C LEU A 73 -16.96 -0.06 -10.03
N MET A 74 -17.04 0.34 -8.76
CA MET A 74 -15.87 0.67 -7.95
C MET A 74 -14.79 -0.43 -7.91
N PRO A 75 -15.12 -1.71 -7.66
CA PRO A 75 -14.13 -2.79 -7.71
C PRO A 75 -13.57 -3.03 -9.11
N ARG A 76 -14.33 -2.77 -10.16
CA ARG A 76 -13.87 -2.88 -11.55
C ARG A 76 -12.88 -1.78 -11.91
N ILE A 77 -13.16 -0.55 -11.47
CA ILE A 77 -12.27 0.60 -11.62
C ILE A 77 -10.95 0.36 -10.87
N ALA A 78 -11.01 -0.12 -9.63
CA ALA A 78 -9.82 -0.45 -8.86
C ALA A 78 -8.97 -1.53 -9.55
N LYS A 79 -9.61 -2.52 -10.17
CA LYS A 79 -8.91 -3.56 -10.95
C LYS A 79 -8.29 -3.00 -12.23
N GLU A 80 -8.93 -2.02 -12.89
CA GLU A 80 -8.40 -1.37 -14.09
C GLU A 80 -7.14 -0.55 -13.79
N PHE A 81 -7.14 0.24 -12.69
CA PHE A 81 -5.95 0.94 -12.24
C PHE A 81 -4.82 -0.01 -11.86
N ASN A 82 -5.17 -1.15 -11.25
CA ASN A 82 -4.22 -2.15 -10.78
C ASN A 82 -3.12 -1.57 -9.86
N TYR A 83 -3.44 -0.49 -9.15
CA TYR A 83 -2.63 0.02 -8.04
C TYR A 83 -2.90 -0.79 -6.78
N SER A 84 -2.07 -0.63 -5.75
CA SER A 84 -2.32 -1.25 -4.45
C SER A 84 -3.74 -0.97 -3.98
N GLU A 85 -4.17 0.30 -4.04
CA GLU A 85 -5.54 0.71 -3.73
C GLU A 85 -6.04 1.86 -4.62
N THR A 86 -7.37 1.96 -4.65
CA THR A 86 -8.15 3.05 -5.24
C THR A 86 -9.19 3.50 -4.23
N THR A 87 -9.35 4.81 -4.02
CA THR A 87 -10.33 5.37 -3.10
C THR A 87 -11.45 6.11 -3.81
N PHE A 88 -12.65 5.98 -3.24
CA PHE A 88 -13.86 6.64 -3.71
C PHE A 88 -14.44 7.46 -2.57
N VAL A 89 -14.50 8.78 -2.77
CA VAL A 89 -14.98 9.74 -1.79
C VAL A 89 -16.46 9.99 -2.01
N LEU A 90 -17.23 9.81 -0.93
CA LEU A 90 -18.68 9.95 -0.90
C LEU A 90 -19.07 10.95 0.21
N PRO A 91 -20.28 11.53 0.18
CA PRO A 91 -20.79 12.27 1.31
C PRO A 91 -20.75 11.43 2.60
N ALA A 92 -20.41 12.06 3.72
CA ALA A 92 -20.47 11.42 5.03
C ALA A 92 -21.90 11.06 5.41
N ASP A 93 -22.09 9.95 6.10
CA ASP A 93 -23.38 9.56 6.66
C ASP A 93 -23.68 10.41 7.92
N ASP A 94 -22.65 10.73 8.74
CA ASP A 94 -22.72 11.68 9.84
C ASP A 94 -22.28 13.08 9.37
N PRO A 95 -23.16 14.13 9.44
CA PRO A 95 -22.82 15.47 9.00
C PRO A 95 -21.69 16.15 9.81
N SER A 96 -21.28 15.59 10.93
CA SER A 96 -20.10 16.06 11.70
C SER A 96 -18.78 15.54 11.12
N HIS A 97 -18.81 14.55 10.23
CA HIS A 97 -17.64 14.01 9.57
C HIS A 97 -17.41 14.70 8.22
N THR A 98 -16.20 14.56 7.69
CA THR A 98 -15.79 15.28 6.48
C THR A 98 -16.25 14.56 5.20
N ALA A 99 -16.07 13.26 5.14
CA ALA A 99 -16.45 12.43 4.00
C ALA A 99 -16.49 10.95 4.40
N ARG A 100 -17.21 10.16 3.61
CA ARG A 100 -17.07 8.69 3.63
C ARG A 100 -16.09 8.27 2.55
N VAL A 101 -15.13 7.41 2.90
CA VAL A 101 -14.10 6.91 1.98
C VAL A 101 -14.22 5.40 1.87
N ARG A 102 -14.47 4.92 0.65
CA ARG A 102 -14.41 3.49 0.33
C ARG A 102 -13.08 3.17 -0.32
N ILE A 103 -12.46 2.07 0.10
CA ILE A 103 -11.10 1.69 -0.30
C ILE A 103 -11.17 0.33 -0.99
N PHE A 104 -10.63 0.24 -2.19
CA PHE A 104 -10.61 -0.98 -2.98
C PHE A 104 -9.21 -1.34 -3.43
N THR A 105 -8.84 -2.60 -3.23
CA THR A 105 -7.73 -3.26 -3.95
C THR A 105 -8.25 -3.89 -5.25
N PRO A 106 -7.40 -4.34 -6.17
CA PRO A 106 -7.82 -5.17 -7.30
C PRO A 106 -8.55 -6.45 -6.89
N GLY A 107 -8.37 -6.91 -5.64
CA GLY A 107 -9.01 -8.12 -5.09
C GLY A 107 -10.34 -7.88 -4.37
N GLY A 108 -10.65 -6.65 -3.97
CA GLY A 108 -11.89 -6.34 -3.25
C GLY A 108 -11.81 -5.12 -2.33
N GLU A 109 -12.90 -4.84 -1.63
CA GLU A 109 -13.03 -3.72 -0.71
C GLU A 109 -12.34 -3.98 0.63
N LEU A 110 -11.60 -3.00 1.12
CA LEU A 110 -10.97 -3.00 2.44
C LEU A 110 -11.77 -2.15 3.42
N GLN A 111 -11.81 -2.60 4.68
CA GLN A 111 -12.44 -1.84 5.74
C GLN A 111 -11.60 -0.63 6.20
N PHE A 112 -10.28 -0.68 5.98
CA PHE A 112 -9.31 0.35 6.34
C PHE A 112 -7.98 0.10 5.65
N ALA A 113 -7.31 1.18 5.24
CA ALA A 113 -5.91 1.10 4.79
C ALA A 113 -5.18 2.44 5.05
N GLY A 114 -3.91 2.34 5.47
CA GLY A 114 -3.15 3.51 5.97
C GLY A 114 -2.81 4.52 4.88
N HIS A 115 -2.13 4.09 3.80
CA HIS A 115 -1.74 5.04 2.75
C HIS A 115 -2.92 5.60 1.94
N PRO A 116 -4.02 4.87 1.67
CA PRO A 116 -5.19 5.45 1.03
C PRO A 116 -5.83 6.57 1.82
N THR A 117 -5.94 6.41 3.15
CA THR A 117 -6.46 7.44 4.05
C THR A 117 -5.60 8.71 4.03
N VAL A 118 -4.28 8.56 4.19
CA VAL A 118 -3.31 9.67 4.17
C VAL A 118 -3.30 10.37 2.82
N GLY A 119 -3.25 9.60 1.72
CA GLY A 119 -3.23 10.13 0.37
C GLY A 119 -4.53 10.84 -0.03
N THR A 120 -5.68 10.26 0.31
CA THR A 120 -6.99 10.88 0.04
C THR A 120 -7.13 12.21 0.80
N ALA A 121 -6.72 12.26 2.07
CA ALA A 121 -6.74 13.50 2.85
C ALA A 121 -5.90 14.61 2.20
N HIS A 122 -4.69 14.25 1.74
CA HIS A 122 -3.82 15.18 1.02
C HIS A 122 -4.46 15.66 -0.29
N VAL A 123 -4.98 14.74 -1.12
CA VAL A 123 -5.61 15.07 -2.41
C VAL A 123 -6.81 16.00 -2.23
N LEU A 124 -7.69 15.71 -1.26
CA LEU A 124 -8.86 16.57 -1.00
C LEU A 124 -8.46 17.97 -0.53
N ALA A 125 -7.38 18.08 0.24
CA ALA A 125 -6.86 19.38 0.65
C ALA A 125 -6.15 20.11 -0.50
N ALA A 126 -5.39 19.41 -1.33
CA ALA A 126 -4.68 19.98 -2.47
C ALA A 126 -5.65 20.50 -3.57
N THR A 127 -6.81 19.84 -3.74
CA THR A 127 -7.86 20.26 -4.67
C THR A 127 -8.84 21.31 -4.08
N GLY A 128 -8.68 21.65 -2.80
CA GLY A 128 -9.55 22.63 -2.12
C GLY A 128 -10.93 22.10 -1.72
N ILE A 129 -11.21 20.80 -1.93
CA ILE A 129 -12.44 20.15 -1.45
C ILE A 129 -12.49 20.16 0.08
N VAL A 130 -11.35 19.94 0.73
CA VAL A 130 -11.15 20.18 2.15
C VAL A 130 -10.42 21.52 2.31
N PRO A 131 -11.09 22.57 2.81
CA PRO A 131 -10.44 23.86 3.04
C PRO A 131 -9.43 23.76 4.19
N LEU A 132 -8.23 24.29 3.96
CA LEU A 132 -7.17 24.34 4.98
C LEU A 132 -7.42 25.48 5.98
N ASN A 133 -7.32 25.18 7.26
CA ASN A 133 -7.51 26.14 8.37
C ASN A 133 -6.18 26.37 9.09
N GLY A 134 -5.41 27.35 8.60
CA GLY A 134 -4.08 27.67 9.17
C GLY A 134 -3.03 26.59 8.88
N SER A 135 -2.17 26.32 9.85
CA SER A 135 -1.09 25.33 9.72
C SER A 135 -1.51 23.89 9.99
N GLU A 136 -2.66 23.68 10.60
CA GLU A 136 -3.20 22.35 10.93
C GLU A 136 -4.71 22.32 10.72
N THR A 137 -5.18 21.33 9.96
CA THR A 137 -6.59 21.06 9.71
C THR A 137 -6.91 19.65 10.16
N ARG A 138 -7.95 19.48 10.94
CA ARG A 138 -8.43 18.17 11.42
C ARG A 138 -9.69 17.81 10.68
N ILE A 139 -9.72 16.58 10.17
CA ILE A 139 -10.85 16.00 9.46
C ILE A 139 -11.14 14.61 10.03
N VAL A 140 -12.33 14.09 9.71
CA VAL A 140 -12.71 12.72 10.05
C VAL A 140 -13.26 12.07 8.78
N PHE A 141 -12.67 10.94 8.40
CA PHE A 141 -13.24 10.07 7.38
C PHE A 141 -14.08 8.96 8.00
N GLU A 142 -15.18 8.61 7.36
CA GLU A 142 -15.92 7.39 7.62
C GLU A 142 -15.37 6.28 6.72
N GLU A 143 -14.71 5.32 7.33
CA GLU A 143 -14.23 4.11 6.66
C GLU A 143 -14.95 2.87 7.23
N GLY A 144 -14.74 1.70 6.64
CA GLY A 144 -15.42 0.49 7.09
C GLY A 144 -15.17 0.12 8.56
N VAL A 145 -14.04 0.55 9.14
CA VAL A 145 -13.72 0.39 10.58
C VAL A 145 -14.40 1.43 11.48
N GLY A 146 -15.12 2.42 10.90
CA GLY A 146 -15.71 3.55 11.60
C GLY A 146 -14.96 4.86 11.37
N PRO A 147 -15.15 5.86 12.25
CA PRO A 147 -14.52 7.17 12.12
C PRO A 147 -12.99 7.11 12.24
N VAL A 148 -12.28 7.66 11.26
CA VAL A 148 -10.82 7.75 11.21
C VAL A 148 -10.40 9.22 11.24
N PRO A 149 -9.87 9.72 12.36
CA PRO A 149 -9.36 11.08 12.47
C PRO A 149 -8.05 11.23 11.67
N VAL A 150 -7.98 12.29 10.86
CA VAL A 150 -6.78 12.66 10.11
C VAL A 150 -6.43 14.11 10.38
N THR A 151 -5.16 14.37 10.62
CA THR A 151 -4.60 15.72 10.74
C THR A 151 -3.78 16.04 9.50
N ILE A 152 -4.12 17.14 8.84
CA ILE A 152 -3.39 17.66 7.67
C ILE A 152 -2.58 18.86 8.15
N ARG A 153 -1.26 18.83 7.95
CA ARG A 153 -0.39 19.99 8.16
C ARG A 153 -0.19 20.71 6.84
N ALA A 154 -0.25 22.03 6.88
CA ALA A 154 -0.08 22.88 5.72
C ALA A 154 1.12 23.82 5.89
N GLN A 155 1.86 24.04 4.80
CA GLN A 155 2.93 25.02 4.71
C GLN A 155 2.62 25.99 3.56
N ASN A 156 2.60 27.29 3.86
CA ASN A 156 2.27 28.33 2.87
C ASN A 156 0.93 28.13 2.14
N GLY A 157 -0.09 27.60 2.85
CA GLY A 157 -1.42 27.34 2.28
C GLY A 157 -1.52 26.09 1.40
N THR A 158 -0.48 25.26 1.37
CA THR A 158 -0.46 23.98 0.63
C THR A 158 -0.34 22.82 1.61
N PRO A 159 -1.07 21.69 1.42
CA PRO A 159 -0.88 20.52 2.27
C PRO A 159 0.53 19.96 2.07
N ASP A 160 1.25 19.75 3.19
CA ASP A 160 2.63 19.22 3.17
C ASP A 160 2.70 17.82 3.78
N PHE A 161 1.80 17.52 4.73
CA PHE A 161 1.84 16.27 5.46
C PHE A 161 0.44 15.88 5.94
N ALA A 162 0.11 14.59 5.90
CA ALA A 162 -1.11 14.09 6.50
C ALA A 162 -0.81 12.92 7.45
N GLN A 163 -1.54 12.84 8.57
CA GLN A 163 -1.34 11.85 9.61
C GLN A 163 -2.68 11.32 10.10
N LEU A 164 -2.85 10.01 10.07
CA LEU A 164 -4.02 9.34 10.66
C LEU A 164 -3.72 8.85 12.08
N SER A 165 -4.77 8.79 12.90
CA SER A 165 -4.77 8.14 14.20
C SER A 165 -5.53 6.82 14.13
N VAL A 166 -4.93 5.74 14.64
CA VAL A 166 -5.60 4.43 14.62
C VAL A 166 -6.68 4.34 15.69
N ALA A 167 -7.79 3.67 15.37
CA ALA A 167 -8.88 3.44 16.31
C ALA A 167 -8.55 2.33 17.32
N LYS A 168 -7.72 1.35 16.94
CA LYS A 168 -7.28 0.24 17.80
C LYS A 168 -5.82 0.42 18.19
N LEU A 169 -5.56 0.36 19.49
CA LEU A 169 -4.19 0.41 20.02
C LEU A 169 -3.43 -0.88 19.67
N PRO A 170 -2.07 -0.82 19.64
CA PRO A 170 -1.25 -1.99 19.34
C PRO A 170 -1.49 -3.14 20.33
N GLU A 171 -1.80 -4.32 19.81
CA GLU A 171 -1.98 -5.57 20.54
C GLU A 171 -1.00 -6.62 20.05
N VAL A 172 -0.35 -7.30 20.98
CA VAL A 172 0.57 -8.41 20.69
C VAL A 172 -0.25 -9.65 20.39
N GLY A 173 0.12 -10.34 19.30
CA GLY A 173 -0.54 -11.57 18.86
C GLY A 173 0.14 -12.85 19.41
N PRO A 174 -0.22 -14.02 18.84
CA PRO A 174 0.34 -15.31 19.25
C PRO A 174 1.84 -15.42 18.95
N PRO A 175 2.56 -16.37 19.59
CA PRO A 175 3.96 -16.62 19.31
C PRO A 175 4.21 -16.89 17.82
N PRO A 176 5.30 -16.32 17.26
CA PRO A 176 5.64 -16.50 15.84
C PRO A 176 6.15 -17.92 15.53
N PRO A 177 6.26 -18.30 14.24
CA PRO A 177 7.04 -19.46 13.81
C PRO A 177 8.49 -19.38 14.30
N SER A 178 9.21 -20.51 14.29
CA SER A 178 10.60 -20.56 14.74
C SER A 178 11.54 -19.68 13.88
N ASN A 179 12.66 -19.25 14.45
CA ASN A 179 13.65 -18.45 13.71
C ASN A 179 14.19 -19.18 12.47
N GLU A 180 14.28 -20.52 12.51
CA GLU A 180 14.69 -21.36 11.39
C GLU A 180 13.66 -21.28 10.25
N GLN A 181 12.36 -21.35 10.57
CA GLN A 181 11.27 -21.25 9.60
C GLN A 181 11.22 -19.84 9.01
N LEU A 182 11.29 -18.79 9.86
CA LEU A 182 11.29 -17.39 9.44
C LEU A 182 12.50 -17.07 8.53
N ALA A 183 13.68 -17.51 8.89
CA ALA A 183 14.87 -17.31 8.06
C ALA A 183 14.76 -18.06 6.73
N ALA A 184 14.33 -19.32 6.75
CA ALA A 184 14.21 -20.16 5.55
C ALA A 184 13.22 -19.57 4.54
N MET A 185 12.04 -19.11 4.98
CA MET A 185 11.02 -18.52 4.10
C MET A 185 11.46 -17.20 3.47
N LEU A 186 12.41 -16.48 4.10
CA LEU A 186 12.96 -15.19 3.64
C LEU A 186 14.33 -15.33 2.93
N SER A 187 14.81 -16.57 2.68
CA SER A 187 16.12 -16.85 2.09
C SER A 187 17.30 -16.31 2.93
N LEU A 188 17.13 -16.31 4.24
CA LEU A 188 18.11 -15.84 5.22
C LEU A 188 18.65 -17.01 6.07
N SER A 189 19.66 -16.72 6.88
CA SER A 189 20.15 -17.60 7.96
C SER A 189 19.47 -17.22 9.28
N PRO A 190 19.24 -18.17 10.22
CA PRO A 190 18.77 -17.83 11.57
C PRO A 190 19.65 -16.78 12.28
N ASN A 191 20.96 -16.77 12.02
CA ASN A 191 21.89 -15.77 12.55
C ASN A 191 21.71 -14.35 11.95
N ASP A 192 20.92 -14.20 10.91
CA ASP A 192 20.59 -12.90 10.32
C ASP A 192 19.45 -12.20 11.07
N LEU A 193 18.65 -12.95 11.84
CA LEU A 193 17.59 -12.43 12.67
C LEU A 193 18.15 -11.90 13.98
N VAL A 194 17.55 -10.82 14.49
CA VAL A 194 17.88 -10.28 15.81
C VAL A 194 17.11 -11.06 16.88
N GLY A 195 17.77 -11.32 17.99
CA GLY A 195 17.20 -12.01 19.16
C GLY A 195 17.10 -11.08 20.40
N GLY A 196 16.87 -11.70 21.56
CA GLY A 196 16.78 -10.98 22.83
C GLY A 196 15.52 -10.11 22.91
N SER A 197 15.68 -8.85 23.27
CA SER A 197 14.54 -7.91 23.37
C SER A 197 13.88 -7.58 22.02
N MET A 198 14.60 -7.79 20.91
CA MET A 198 14.12 -7.52 19.55
C MET A 198 13.80 -8.82 18.80
N MET A 199 13.09 -9.76 19.44
CA MET A 199 12.67 -11.01 18.79
C MET A 199 11.49 -10.81 17.83
N PRO A 200 11.29 -11.71 16.85
CA PRO A 200 10.10 -11.71 16.02
C PRO A 200 8.81 -11.75 16.85
N GLU A 201 7.80 -11.00 16.45
CA GLU A 201 6.54 -10.89 17.16
C GLU A 201 5.43 -10.40 16.21
N SER A 202 4.20 -10.90 16.36
CA SER A 202 3.06 -10.30 15.67
C SER A 202 2.45 -9.18 16.49
N VAL A 203 2.12 -8.06 15.84
CA VAL A 203 1.41 -6.93 16.44
C VAL A 203 0.34 -6.44 15.48
N SER A 204 -0.80 -6.03 16.04
CA SER A 204 -1.97 -5.54 15.30
C SER A 204 -2.45 -4.20 15.83
N CYS A 205 -2.78 -3.29 14.93
CA CYS A 205 -3.60 -2.11 15.19
C CYS A 205 -4.96 -2.22 14.44
N GLY A 206 -5.50 -3.46 14.36
CA GLY A 206 -6.67 -3.83 13.57
C GLY A 206 -6.33 -4.86 12.50
N THR A 207 -5.23 -4.66 11.79
CA THR A 207 -4.64 -5.64 10.86
C THR A 207 -3.34 -6.19 11.48
N PRO A 208 -3.19 -7.51 11.64
CA PRO A 208 -1.99 -8.10 12.22
C PRO A 208 -0.85 -8.19 11.20
N PHE A 209 0.38 -7.92 11.67
CA PHE A 209 1.62 -8.10 10.92
C PHE A 209 2.62 -8.90 11.74
N LEU A 210 3.39 -9.74 11.08
CA LEU A 210 4.52 -10.44 11.71
C LEU A 210 5.79 -9.62 11.50
N PHE A 211 6.29 -9.01 12.56
CA PHE A 211 7.53 -8.24 12.57
C PHE A 211 8.72 -9.18 12.74
N VAL A 212 9.66 -9.09 11.80
CA VAL A 212 10.88 -9.89 11.80
C VAL A 212 12.09 -8.96 11.74
N PRO A 213 12.73 -8.68 12.89
CA PRO A 213 13.90 -7.82 12.94
C PRO A 213 15.15 -8.57 12.42
N VAL A 214 15.92 -7.90 11.56
CA VAL A 214 17.19 -8.39 11.02
C VAL A 214 18.33 -7.46 11.40
N ARG A 215 19.58 -7.99 11.36
CA ARG A 215 20.75 -7.30 11.88
C ARG A 215 21.03 -5.94 11.25
N ASP A 216 20.88 -5.84 9.94
CA ASP A 216 21.25 -4.65 9.18
C ASP A 216 20.49 -4.57 7.83
N ARG A 217 20.57 -3.41 7.17
CA ARG A 217 19.95 -3.19 5.87
C ARG A 217 20.52 -4.05 4.74
N LYS A 218 21.75 -4.58 4.87
CA LYS A 218 22.33 -5.48 3.86
C LYS A 218 21.65 -6.84 3.91
N VAL A 219 21.34 -7.33 5.13
CA VAL A 219 20.53 -8.53 5.33
C VAL A 219 19.13 -8.30 4.77
N LEU A 220 18.52 -7.16 5.10
CA LEU A 220 17.19 -6.77 4.60
C LEU A 220 17.16 -6.76 3.05
N ALA A 221 18.12 -6.11 2.41
CA ALA A 221 18.17 -5.96 0.95
C ALA A 221 18.31 -7.29 0.19
N ARG A 222 18.99 -8.29 0.79
CA ARG A 222 19.16 -9.60 0.16
C ARG A 222 18.03 -10.59 0.42
N SER A 223 17.08 -10.25 1.32
CA SER A 223 15.94 -11.11 1.60
C SER A 223 15.10 -11.38 0.34
N ARG A 224 14.63 -12.62 0.19
CA ARG A 224 13.77 -13.05 -0.91
C ARG A 224 12.74 -14.04 -0.36
N VAL A 225 11.49 -13.88 -0.73
CA VAL A 225 10.44 -14.83 -0.38
C VAL A 225 10.64 -16.15 -1.13
N LYS A 226 10.61 -17.26 -0.39
CA LYS A 226 10.43 -18.61 -0.94
C LYS A 226 8.97 -19.01 -0.70
N GLN A 227 8.17 -18.96 -1.75
CA GLN A 227 6.72 -19.05 -1.67
C GLN A 227 6.24 -20.29 -0.92
N ASP A 228 6.76 -21.47 -1.26
CA ASP A 228 6.42 -22.74 -0.64
C ASP A 228 6.72 -22.80 0.87
N LEU A 229 7.87 -22.27 1.27
CA LEU A 229 8.26 -22.19 2.67
C LEU A 229 7.49 -21.12 3.43
N PHE A 230 7.17 -20.00 2.77
CA PHE A 230 6.36 -18.91 3.32
C PHE A 230 4.94 -19.40 3.65
N GLU A 231 4.29 -20.06 2.69
CA GLU A 231 2.97 -20.67 2.88
C GLU A 231 2.99 -21.76 3.97
N ALA A 232 4.03 -22.61 3.99
CA ALA A 232 4.14 -23.66 4.99
C ALA A 232 4.36 -23.10 6.42
N ALA A 233 5.18 -22.06 6.56
CA ALA A 233 5.50 -21.45 7.86
C ALA A 233 4.31 -20.68 8.45
N LEU A 234 3.51 -20.03 7.59
CA LEU A 234 2.41 -19.15 8.03
C LEU A 234 1.02 -19.80 7.92
N ARG A 235 0.95 -21.07 7.50
CA ARG A 235 -0.32 -21.79 7.41
C ARG A 235 -1.02 -21.87 8.77
N GLY A 236 -2.19 -21.21 8.88
CA GLY A 236 -2.96 -21.17 10.13
C GLY A 236 -2.41 -20.22 11.19
N TYR A 237 -1.38 -19.45 10.86
CA TYR A 237 -0.93 -18.35 11.71
C TYR A 237 -1.90 -17.15 11.61
N VAL A 238 -1.83 -16.23 12.56
CA VAL A 238 -2.75 -15.07 12.66
C VAL A 238 -2.65 -14.10 11.48
N THR A 239 -1.54 -14.14 10.75
CA THR A 239 -1.27 -13.28 9.59
C THR A 239 -0.32 -13.96 8.61
N ASP A 240 -0.47 -13.61 7.33
CA ASP A 240 0.44 -13.95 6.24
C ASP A 240 1.20 -12.71 5.71
N MET A 241 1.12 -11.60 6.44
CA MET A 241 1.82 -10.35 6.14
C MET A 241 3.07 -10.22 7.03
N VAL A 242 4.24 -10.19 6.39
CA VAL A 242 5.54 -10.16 7.07
C VAL A 242 6.21 -8.81 6.86
N PHE A 243 6.49 -8.11 7.95
CA PHE A 243 7.21 -6.85 7.97
C PHE A 243 8.63 -7.08 8.46
N LEU A 244 9.55 -7.19 7.52
CA LEU A 244 10.98 -7.36 7.78
C LEU A 244 11.61 -5.98 8.00
N PHE A 245 12.40 -5.80 9.08
CA PHE A 245 12.99 -4.51 9.36
C PHE A 245 14.36 -4.60 10.03
N ALA A 246 15.15 -3.52 9.87
CA ALA A 246 16.44 -3.33 10.53
C ALA A 246 16.50 -1.93 11.17
N MET A 247 17.13 -1.82 12.34
CA MET A 247 17.44 -0.54 12.98
C MET A 247 18.72 0.08 12.37
N ASP A 248 18.85 0.00 11.05
CA ASP A 248 20.00 0.46 10.25
C ASP A 248 19.47 1.14 8.98
N PRO A 249 18.89 2.36 9.08
CA PRO A 249 18.40 3.11 7.93
C PRO A 249 19.55 3.61 7.05
N GLU A 250 19.23 4.05 5.84
CA GLU A 250 20.19 4.68 4.95
C GLU A 250 20.47 6.13 5.36
N HIS A 251 19.42 6.88 5.68
CA HIS A 251 19.54 8.26 6.10
C HIS A 251 19.78 8.34 7.61
N LYS A 252 20.80 9.11 8.02
CA LYS A 252 21.26 9.21 9.42
C LYS A 252 20.21 9.71 10.43
N ASP A 253 19.23 10.49 9.95
CA ASP A 253 18.17 11.06 10.79
C ASP A 253 16.91 10.18 10.81
N HIS A 254 16.91 9.04 10.09
CA HIS A 254 15.86 8.03 10.15
C HIS A 254 16.19 6.96 11.19
N HIS A 255 15.27 6.02 11.42
CA HIS A 255 15.38 5.08 12.52
C HIS A 255 15.32 3.63 12.08
N VAL A 256 14.54 3.33 11.04
CA VAL A 256 14.22 1.97 10.61
C VAL A 256 14.29 1.88 9.10
N ARG A 257 14.85 0.78 8.57
CA ARG A 257 14.70 0.33 7.19
C ARG A 257 13.82 -0.88 7.15
N ALA A 258 12.82 -0.94 6.25
CA ALA A 258 11.83 -1.99 6.23
C ALA A 258 11.45 -2.47 4.83
N ARG A 259 10.93 -3.70 4.77
CA ARG A 259 10.27 -4.31 3.60
C ARG A 259 9.03 -5.06 4.07
N MET A 260 7.95 -5.02 3.29
CA MET A 260 6.71 -5.73 3.60
C MET A 260 6.39 -6.75 2.51
N TYR A 261 6.13 -7.98 2.91
CA TYR A 261 5.80 -9.10 2.04
C TYR A 261 4.43 -9.68 2.37
N ALA A 262 3.57 -9.82 1.37
CA ALA A 262 2.26 -10.44 1.50
C ALA A 262 1.87 -11.23 0.22
N PRO A 263 2.70 -12.20 -0.21
CA PRO A 263 2.50 -12.90 -1.48
C PRO A 263 1.21 -13.73 -1.51
N MET A 264 0.69 -14.15 -0.37
CA MET A 264 -0.54 -14.96 -0.27
C MET A 264 -1.82 -14.16 -0.59
N ILE A 265 -1.73 -12.83 -0.57
CA ILE A 265 -2.82 -11.93 -0.99
C ILE A 265 -2.50 -11.20 -2.30
N ASN A 266 -1.61 -11.77 -3.13
CA ASN A 266 -1.18 -11.23 -4.42
C ASN A 266 -0.44 -9.88 -4.33
N VAL A 267 0.18 -9.59 -3.20
CA VAL A 267 1.09 -8.45 -2.99
C VAL A 267 2.48 -9.00 -2.69
N PRO A 268 3.32 -9.29 -3.71
CA PRO A 268 4.65 -9.85 -3.49
C PRO A 268 5.50 -9.00 -2.54
N GLU A 269 5.44 -7.69 -2.70
CA GLU A 269 6.06 -6.69 -1.83
C GLU A 269 5.27 -5.37 -1.95
N ASP A 270 5.12 -4.64 -0.83
CA ASP A 270 4.42 -3.35 -0.80
C ASP A 270 5.42 -2.21 -0.51
N PRO A 271 5.39 -1.10 -1.27
CA PRO A 271 6.40 -0.05 -1.14
C PRO A 271 6.23 0.84 0.09
N ALA A 272 5.01 0.94 0.66
CA ALA A 272 4.79 1.75 1.88
C ALA A 272 3.51 1.32 2.60
N THR A 273 3.68 0.67 3.75
CA THR A 273 2.59 0.04 4.51
C THR A 273 2.31 0.79 5.80
N GLY A 274 1.44 1.79 5.73
CA GLY A 274 1.12 2.65 6.89
C GLY A 274 0.57 1.86 8.08
N SER A 275 -0.33 0.90 7.85
CA SER A 275 -0.89 0.03 8.90
C SER A 275 0.16 -0.84 9.59
N ALA A 276 1.16 -1.35 8.87
CA ALA A 276 2.28 -2.06 9.46
C ALA A 276 3.20 -1.11 10.23
N CYS A 277 3.49 0.08 9.69
CA CYS A 277 4.36 1.05 10.36
C CYS A 277 3.79 1.52 11.69
N VAL A 278 2.48 1.76 11.80
CA VAL A 278 1.88 2.13 13.10
C VAL A 278 1.92 0.97 14.09
N ALA A 279 1.71 -0.27 13.65
CA ALA A 279 1.87 -1.46 14.49
C ALA A 279 3.34 -1.69 14.91
N LEU A 280 4.31 -1.40 14.01
CA LEU A 280 5.75 -1.35 14.35
C LEU A 280 6.02 -0.32 15.46
N GLY A 281 5.36 0.83 15.41
CA GLY A 281 5.42 1.82 16.49
C GLY A 281 5.06 1.21 17.84
N GLY A 282 4.00 0.41 17.90
CA GLY A 282 3.62 -0.36 19.10
C GLY A 282 4.67 -1.38 19.52
N TYR A 283 5.20 -2.15 18.56
CA TYR A 283 6.29 -3.10 18.79
C TYR A 283 7.53 -2.42 19.43
N LEU A 284 7.94 -1.28 18.88
CA LEU A 284 9.09 -0.51 19.38
C LEU A 284 8.77 0.19 20.72
N ALA A 285 7.57 0.74 20.89
CA ALA A 285 7.16 1.40 22.12
C ALA A 285 7.12 0.45 23.33
N ASN A 286 6.73 -0.81 23.13
CA ASN A 286 6.74 -1.84 24.17
C ASN A 286 8.18 -2.15 24.65
N ARG A 287 9.19 -1.83 23.86
CA ARG A 287 10.61 -2.06 24.13
C ARG A 287 11.36 -0.80 24.56
N ASP A 288 10.73 0.36 24.42
CA ASP A 288 11.30 1.64 24.84
C ASP A 288 11.09 1.85 26.36
N PRO A 289 12.14 2.16 27.14
CA PRO A 289 12.03 2.30 28.59
C PRO A 289 11.26 3.53 29.07
N ARG A 290 11.00 4.51 28.21
CA ARG A 290 10.22 5.69 28.55
C ARG A 290 8.80 5.31 28.94
N THR A 291 8.27 5.90 30.00
CA THR A 291 6.93 5.64 30.51
C THR A 291 5.91 6.66 30.05
N ASP A 292 6.36 7.86 29.69
CA ASP A 292 5.48 9.00 29.37
C ASP A 292 6.04 9.80 28.19
N GLY A 293 5.14 10.42 27.43
CA GLY A 293 5.45 11.28 26.29
C GLY A 293 5.27 10.62 24.93
N THR A 294 5.59 11.36 23.89
CA THR A 294 5.48 10.91 22.49
C THR A 294 6.80 10.34 22.01
N LEU A 295 6.75 9.09 21.55
CA LEU A 295 7.84 8.39 20.88
C LEU A 295 7.67 8.58 19.39
N ARG A 296 8.79 8.78 18.66
CA ARG A 296 8.78 9.02 17.19
C ARG A 296 9.80 8.16 16.51
N TRP A 297 9.40 7.59 15.36
CA TRP A 297 10.28 6.86 14.46
C TRP A 297 9.99 7.28 13.01
N ILE A 298 11.06 7.38 12.23
CA ILE A 298 11.00 7.57 10.78
C ILE A 298 11.41 6.25 10.15
N VAL A 299 10.53 5.69 9.33
CA VAL A 299 10.68 4.40 8.67
C VAL A 299 10.92 4.61 7.19
N GLU A 300 11.99 4.03 6.68
CA GLU A 300 12.29 3.90 5.25
C GLU A 300 11.71 2.58 4.74
N GLN A 301 10.91 2.60 3.67
CA GLN A 301 10.36 1.41 3.02
C GLN A 301 10.39 1.57 1.50
N GLY A 302 10.33 0.48 0.73
CA GLY A 302 10.18 0.50 -0.72
C GLY A 302 11.44 0.84 -1.53
N PHE A 303 12.56 1.10 -0.89
CA PHE A 303 13.81 1.46 -1.59
C PHE A 303 14.31 0.32 -2.49
N GLU A 304 14.20 -0.92 -2.04
CA GLU A 304 14.55 -2.11 -2.80
C GLU A 304 13.65 -2.35 -4.02
N MET A 305 12.48 -1.69 -4.04
CA MET A 305 11.52 -1.68 -5.14
C MET A 305 11.75 -0.51 -6.10
N GLY A 306 12.69 0.42 -5.79
CA GLY A 306 12.85 1.67 -6.52
C GLY A 306 11.74 2.70 -6.26
N ARG A 307 10.96 2.53 -5.20
CA ARG A 307 9.89 3.43 -4.76
C ARG A 307 10.13 3.90 -3.32
N PRO A 308 11.16 4.73 -3.09
CA PRO A 308 11.51 5.16 -1.74
C PRO A 308 10.34 5.85 -1.05
N SER A 309 10.05 5.40 0.16
CA SER A 309 8.93 5.84 0.97
C SER A 309 9.41 6.18 2.38
N ILE A 310 8.90 7.27 2.95
CA ILE A 310 9.24 7.77 4.27
C ILE A 310 7.95 7.89 5.09
N LEU A 311 7.85 7.08 6.14
CA LEU A 311 6.69 7.06 7.03
C LEU A 311 7.10 7.57 8.41
N GLU A 312 6.35 8.54 8.94
CA GLU A 312 6.53 9.03 10.31
C GLU A 312 5.52 8.33 11.23
N VAL A 313 6.04 7.72 12.28
CA VAL A 313 5.26 6.98 13.26
C VAL A 313 5.37 7.67 14.62
N GLU A 314 4.24 7.87 15.28
CA GLU A 314 4.18 8.41 16.63
C GLU A 314 3.37 7.50 17.54
N VAL A 315 3.88 7.32 18.77
CA VAL A 315 3.17 6.57 19.82
C VAL A 315 3.22 7.38 21.11
N ASP A 316 2.07 7.68 21.67
CA ASP A 316 1.98 8.32 22.98
C ASP A 316 1.93 7.26 24.08
N LYS A 317 2.78 7.43 25.09
CA LYS A 317 2.77 6.61 26.30
C LYS A 317 2.35 7.44 27.50
N LYS A 318 1.62 6.79 28.40
CA LYS A 318 1.27 7.32 29.73
C LYS A 318 1.31 6.19 30.76
N ASN A 319 2.07 6.38 31.84
CA ASN A 319 2.28 5.37 32.87
C ASN A 319 2.73 4.02 32.29
N GLY A 320 3.64 4.04 31.31
CA GLY A 320 4.18 2.86 30.63
C GLY A 320 3.26 2.19 29.60
N LYS A 321 2.03 2.69 29.40
CA LYS A 321 1.06 2.13 28.46
C LYS A 321 0.92 3.01 27.22
N THR A 322 0.80 2.40 26.06
CA THR A 322 0.41 3.09 24.83
C THR A 322 -1.03 3.58 24.95
N ILE A 323 -1.25 4.87 24.66
CA ILE A 323 -2.57 5.53 24.73
C ILE A 323 -3.03 6.08 23.36
N ALA A 324 -2.11 6.27 22.42
CA ALA A 324 -2.40 6.63 21.03
C ALA A 324 -1.28 6.16 20.11
N ALA A 325 -1.61 5.90 18.86
CA ALA A 325 -0.64 5.61 17.81
C ALA A 325 -1.08 6.26 16.51
N ARG A 326 -0.12 6.77 15.75
CA ARG A 326 -0.35 7.55 14.52
C ARG A 326 0.71 7.21 13.48
N VAL A 327 0.32 7.30 12.21
CA VAL A 327 1.24 7.23 11.08
C VAL A 327 0.88 8.31 10.08
N GLY A 328 1.89 8.94 9.50
CA GLY A 328 1.73 9.97 8.51
C GLY A 328 2.92 10.08 7.58
N GLY A 329 2.78 10.94 6.60
CA GLY A 329 3.83 11.24 5.63
C GLY A 329 3.40 12.27 4.62
N LYS A 330 4.31 12.60 3.73
CA LYS A 330 4.06 13.47 2.59
C LYS A 330 3.35 12.71 1.48
N THR A 331 2.71 13.45 0.59
CA THR A 331 2.06 12.91 -0.61
C THR A 331 2.30 13.87 -1.75
N VAL A 332 2.50 13.35 -2.95
CA VAL A 332 2.65 14.16 -4.16
C VAL A 332 1.63 13.70 -5.22
N VAL A 333 0.87 14.65 -5.76
CA VAL A 333 -0.02 14.38 -6.89
C VAL A 333 0.79 14.14 -8.14
N VAL A 334 0.47 13.08 -8.88
CA VAL A 334 1.21 12.63 -10.07
C VAL A 334 0.50 13.03 -11.34
N CYS A 335 -0.79 12.69 -11.46
CA CYS A 335 -1.62 13.11 -12.60
C CYS A 335 -3.07 13.25 -12.19
N GLU A 336 -3.85 13.86 -13.08
CA GLU A 336 -5.31 13.96 -13.02
C GLU A 336 -5.90 13.65 -14.38
N GLY A 337 -7.15 13.20 -14.41
CA GLY A 337 -7.84 12.87 -15.64
C GLY A 337 -9.31 12.55 -15.42
N ASP A 338 -10.00 12.25 -16.52
CA ASP A 338 -11.38 11.79 -16.51
C ASP A 338 -11.44 10.37 -17.07
N MET A 339 -12.14 9.50 -16.35
CA MET A 339 -12.45 8.13 -16.79
C MET A 339 -13.85 8.11 -17.37
N GLU A 340 -14.02 7.54 -18.54
CA GLU A 340 -15.34 7.25 -19.12
C GLU A 340 -15.90 5.96 -18.48
N LEU A 341 -17.12 6.02 -17.92
CA LEU A 341 -17.77 4.95 -17.17
C LEU A 341 -18.99 4.40 -17.90
#